data_37f769960502304aac1f72fb8262d675
#
_entry.id   37f769960502304aac1f72fb8262d675
#
_cell.length_a   1.000
_cell.length_b   1.000
_cell.length_c   1.000
_cell.angle_alpha   90.00
_cell.angle_beta   90.00
_cell.angle_gamma   90.00
#
_symmetry.space_group_name_H-M   'P 1'
#
loop_
_entity.id
_entity.type
_entity.pdbx_description
1 polymer ?
#
loop_
_entity_poly.entity_id
_entity_poly.type
_entity_poly.pdbx_seq_one_letter_code
_entity_poly.pdbx_strand_id
1 'polypeptide(L)'
;TELSAAVEQLRSDAERLQPQLVAWRRDFHMHPELGYQEVRTAGIVADHLRSLGLEVSTGIGKTGVVAIVEGDSAAPDAPTVLLRFDMDALPVTEITGVPFTSQTPGIMHACGHDGHTAIGMGVAQLLVKHRAALGGRVKLVFQPAEEGLGGARAMIADGVMDNPTPSAAFGLHLWSRLP
;
A
#
# COMPACT_ATOMS: atom_id res chain seq x y z
N THR A 1 -0.63 28.20 -10.91
CA THR A 1 0.63 27.61 -11.43
C THR A 1 0.36 26.22 -11.96
N GLU A 2 1.19 25.68 -12.88
CA GLU A 2 1.06 24.32 -13.40
C GLU A 2 1.03 23.26 -12.29
N LEU A 3 1.86 23.43 -11.27
CA LEU A 3 1.86 22.54 -10.07
C LEU A 3 0.50 22.55 -9.37
N SER A 4 -0.15 23.70 -9.22
CA SER A 4 -1.47 23.81 -8.61
C SER A 4 -2.53 23.07 -9.41
N ALA A 5 -2.49 23.14 -10.74
CA ALA A 5 -3.42 22.43 -11.61
C ALA A 5 -3.19 20.90 -11.54
N ALA A 6 -1.94 20.44 -11.49
CA ALA A 6 -1.59 19.02 -11.34
C ALA A 6 -2.09 18.46 -10.00
N VAL A 7 -1.95 19.21 -8.91
CA VAL A 7 -2.45 18.80 -7.59
C VAL A 7 -3.97 18.71 -7.58
N GLU A 8 -4.69 19.66 -8.15
CA GLU A 8 -6.15 19.63 -8.25
C GLU A 8 -6.63 18.46 -9.12
N GLN A 9 -5.92 18.13 -10.20
CA GLN A 9 -6.23 16.98 -11.02
C GLN A 9 -6.04 15.65 -10.27
N LEU A 10 -4.92 15.50 -9.52
CA LEU A 10 -4.67 14.34 -8.67
C LEU A 10 -5.77 14.18 -7.61
N ARG A 11 -6.16 15.28 -6.97
CA ARG A 11 -7.25 15.29 -5.98
C ARG A 11 -8.55 14.81 -6.58
N SER A 12 -8.96 15.37 -7.71
CA SER A 12 -10.17 14.98 -8.43
C SER A 12 -10.15 13.50 -8.84
N ASP A 13 -8.98 13.00 -9.28
CA ASP A 13 -8.82 11.58 -9.63
C ASP A 13 -8.91 10.69 -8.39
N ALA A 14 -8.33 11.10 -7.25
CA ALA A 14 -8.43 10.39 -5.99
C ALA A 14 -9.88 10.32 -5.48
N GLU A 15 -10.63 11.41 -5.57
CA GLU A 15 -12.05 11.45 -5.20
C GLU A 15 -12.88 10.45 -6.05
N ARG A 16 -12.57 10.32 -7.33
CA ARG A 16 -13.22 9.33 -8.22
C ARG A 16 -12.90 7.88 -7.84
N LEU A 17 -11.76 7.62 -7.22
CA LEU A 17 -11.38 6.29 -6.75
C LEU A 17 -12.04 5.90 -5.42
N GLN A 18 -12.63 6.84 -4.69
CA GLN A 18 -13.15 6.60 -3.35
C GLN A 18 -14.08 5.38 -3.25
N PRO A 19 -15.05 5.14 -4.16
CA PRO A 19 -15.91 3.95 -4.07
C PRO A 19 -15.11 2.65 -4.15
N GLN A 20 -14.06 2.62 -5.00
CA GLN A 20 -13.19 1.46 -5.14
C GLN A 20 -12.30 1.25 -3.91
N LEU A 21 -11.75 2.33 -3.34
CA LEU A 21 -10.96 2.27 -2.10
C LEU A 21 -11.80 1.72 -0.95
N VAL A 22 -13.05 2.18 -0.82
CA VAL A 22 -14.00 1.68 0.18
C VAL A 22 -14.29 0.19 -0.03
N ALA A 23 -14.46 -0.26 -1.28
CA ALA A 23 -14.70 -1.66 -1.59
C ALA A 23 -13.51 -2.54 -1.20
N TRP A 24 -12.29 -2.17 -1.58
CA TRP A 24 -11.07 -2.89 -1.18
C TRP A 24 -10.87 -2.90 0.33
N ARG A 25 -10.99 -1.75 0.98
CA ARG A 25 -10.86 -1.64 2.43
C ARG A 25 -11.82 -2.57 3.16
N ARG A 26 -13.09 -2.62 2.75
CA ARG A 26 -14.09 -3.49 3.37
C ARG A 26 -13.82 -4.97 3.11
N ASP A 27 -13.33 -5.32 1.92
CA ASP A 27 -12.94 -6.69 1.61
C ASP A 27 -11.77 -7.15 2.48
N PHE A 28 -10.71 -6.34 2.63
CA PHE A 28 -9.61 -6.64 3.54
C PHE A 28 -10.08 -6.73 4.99
N HIS A 29 -10.97 -5.84 5.42
CA HIS A 29 -11.52 -5.84 6.77
C HIS A 29 -12.29 -7.12 7.08
N MET A 30 -13.06 -7.63 6.13
CA MET A 30 -13.79 -8.89 6.26
C MET A 30 -12.86 -10.12 6.29
N HIS A 31 -11.68 -10.04 5.70
CA HIS A 31 -10.75 -11.16 5.55
C HIS A 31 -9.37 -10.82 6.12
N PRO A 32 -9.28 -10.47 7.42
CA PRO A 32 -8.03 -10.08 8.04
C PRO A 32 -7.08 -11.27 8.20
N GLU A 33 -5.79 -11.01 8.02
CA GLU A 33 -4.72 -11.99 8.16
C GLU A 33 -3.66 -11.45 9.14
N LEU A 34 -3.14 -12.32 10.00
CA LEU A 34 -2.09 -11.94 10.96
C LEU A 34 -0.74 -11.76 10.27
N GLY A 35 0.18 -11.07 10.95
CA GLY A 35 1.53 -10.84 10.47
C GLY A 35 2.25 -12.11 10.03
N TYR A 36 2.87 -12.06 8.85
CA TYR A 36 3.48 -13.16 8.12
C TYR A 36 2.52 -14.25 7.62
N GLN A 37 1.21 -13.99 7.67
CA GLN A 37 0.16 -14.87 7.15
C GLN A 37 -0.71 -14.13 6.11
N GLU A 38 -0.32 -12.94 5.68
CA GLU A 38 -1.06 -12.05 4.76
C GLU A 38 -1.02 -12.55 3.30
N VAL A 39 -1.29 -13.85 3.10
CA VAL A 39 -1.17 -14.50 1.79
C VAL A 39 -2.22 -14.01 0.81
N ARG A 40 -3.48 -13.95 1.26
CA ARG A 40 -4.60 -13.45 0.44
C ARG A 40 -4.44 -11.96 0.15
N THR A 41 -4.16 -11.16 1.16
CA THR A 41 -3.97 -9.71 1.06
C THR A 41 -2.83 -9.40 0.09
N ALA A 42 -1.67 -10.01 0.27
CA ALA A 42 -0.52 -9.87 -0.62
C ALA A 42 -0.83 -10.30 -2.06
N GLY A 43 -1.60 -11.38 -2.23
CA GLY A 43 -2.03 -11.85 -3.56
C GLY A 43 -2.89 -10.81 -4.28
N ILE A 44 -3.90 -10.25 -3.62
CA ILE A 44 -4.77 -9.20 -4.19
C ILE A 44 -3.97 -7.97 -4.56
N VAL A 45 -3.07 -7.51 -3.69
CA VAL A 45 -2.18 -6.38 -3.95
C VAL A 45 -1.31 -6.66 -5.18
N ALA A 46 -0.64 -7.81 -5.22
CA ALA A 46 0.24 -8.17 -6.33
C ALA A 46 -0.50 -8.24 -7.67
N ASP A 47 -1.69 -8.85 -7.68
CA ASP A 47 -2.51 -8.97 -8.90
C ASP A 47 -3.01 -7.60 -9.37
N HIS A 48 -3.41 -6.73 -8.45
CA HIS A 48 -3.76 -5.35 -8.81
C HIS A 48 -2.58 -4.60 -9.43
N LEU A 49 -1.41 -4.63 -8.81
CA LEU A 49 -0.20 -3.97 -9.33
C LEU A 49 0.21 -4.51 -10.71
N ARG A 50 0.13 -5.83 -10.91
CA ARG A 50 0.36 -6.45 -12.24
C ARG A 50 -0.67 -5.99 -13.28
N SER A 51 -1.93 -5.84 -12.89
CA SER A 51 -2.98 -5.36 -13.79
C SER A 51 -2.75 -3.93 -14.28
N LEU A 52 -1.96 -3.14 -13.53
CA LEU A 52 -1.49 -1.80 -13.91
C LEU A 52 -0.25 -1.84 -14.82
N GLY A 53 0.25 -3.01 -15.19
CA GLY A 53 1.44 -3.18 -16.02
C GLY A 53 2.75 -3.02 -15.26
N LEU A 54 2.75 -3.13 -13.94
CA LEU A 54 3.95 -3.04 -13.11
C LEU A 54 4.64 -4.40 -12.95
N GLU A 55 5.97 -4.38 -12.89
CA GLU A 55 6.74 -5.53 -12.40
C GLU A 55 6.58 -5.61 -10.88
N VAL A 56 6.25 -6.80 -10.38
CA VAL A 56 5.90 -7.00 -8.97
C VAL A 56 6.77 -8.11 -8.37
N SER A 57 7.49 -7.77 -7.32
CA SER A 57 8.20 -8.72 -6.46
C SER A 57 7.32 -9.07 -5.27
N THR A 58 7.17 -10.36 -4.99
CA THR A 58 6.40 -10.90 -3.86
C THR A 58 7.28 -11.74 -2.96
N GLY A 59 6.85 -11.95 -1.73
CA GLY A 59 7.60 -12.76 -0.75
C GLY A 59 8.74 -12.00 -0.07
N ILE A 60 8.86 -10.69 -0.28
CA ILE A 60 9.87 -9.86 0.36
C ILE A 60 9.53 -9.72 1.86
N GLY A 61 10.41 -10.15 2.75
CA GLY A 61 10.07 -10.26 4.17
C GLY A 61 8.93 -11.26 4.41
N LYS A 62 8.90 -12.37 3.69
CA LYS A 62 7.93 -13.48 3.66
C LYS A 62 6.67 -13.19 2.82
N THR A 63 5.83 -12.24 3.20
CA THR A 63 4.54 -11.96 2.51
C THR A 63 4.49 -10.56 1.90
N GLY A 64 5.54 -9.76 2.03
CA GLY A 64 5.58 -8.40 1.48
C GLY A 64 5.56 -8.35 -0.05
N VAL A 65 5.05 -7.24 -0.57
CA VAL A 65 4.92 -6.97 -2.01
C VAL A 65 5.59 -5.65 -2.33
N VAL A 66 6.37 -5.64 -3.42
CA VAL A 66 7.09 -4.44 -3.89
C VAL A 66 6.85 -4.25 -5.37
N ALA A 67 6.61 -3.01 -5.78
CA ALA A 67 6.58 -2.61 -7.17
C ALA A 67 7.22 -1.23 -7.34
N ILE A 68 7.65 -0.92 -8.56
CA ILE A 68 8.24 0.38 -8.91
C ILE A 68 7.41 1.01 -10.01
N VAL A 69 6.98 2.26 -9.77
CA VAL A 69 6.43 3.12 -10.82
C VAL A 69 7.55 4.06 -11.26
N GLU A 70 7.96 3.93 -12.50
CA GLU A 70 8.96 4.80 -13.13
C GLU A 70 8.24 5.84 -13.99
N GLY A 71 8.64 7.10 -13.86
CA GLY A 71 8.14 8.17 -14.71
C GLY A 71 8.60 8.00 -16.15
N ASP A 72 7.77 8.38 -17.13
CA ASP A 72 8.08 8.21 -18.56
C ASP A 72 9.32 8.98 -19.01
N SER A 73 9.69 10.04 -18.28
CA SER A 73 10.87 10.89 -18.54
C SER A 73 11.94 10.79 -17.43
N ALA A 74 11.88 9.76 -16.59
CA ALA A 74 12.83 9.58 -15.51
C ALA A 74 14.25 9.31 -16.07
N ALA A 75 15.23 10.14 -15.66
CA ALA A 75 16.62 9.90 -15.99
C ALA A 75 17.16 8.64 -15.27
N PRO A 76 18.24 8.00 -15.77
CA PRO A 76 18.83 6.83 -15.12
C PRO A 76 19.20 7.03 -13.65
N ASP A 77 19.62 8.25 -13.28
CA ASP A 77 19.99 8.68 -11.93
C ASP A 77 18.85 9.42 -11.19
N ALA A 78 17.63 9.39 -11.73
CA ALA A 78 16.49 10.07 -11.13
C ALA A 78 16.20 9.53 -9.70
N PRO A 79 15.78 10.40 -8.76
CA PRO A 79 15.53 10.03 -7.38
C PRO A 79 14.41 9.00 -7.27
N THR A 80 14.50 8.17 -6.24
CA THR A 80 13.45 7.23 -5.88
C THR A 80 12.85 7.61 -4.53
N VAL A 81 11.53 7.68 -4.47
CA VAL A 81 10.78 7.83 -3.22
C VAL A 81 10.14 6.49 -2.87
N LEU A 82 10.27 6.07 -1.62
CA LEU A 82 9.61 4.87 -1.11
C LEU A 82 8.31 5.27 -0.40
N LEU A 83 7.21 4.61 -0.76
CA LEU A 83 5.92 4.72 -0.08
C LEU A 83 5.59 3.40 0.59
N ARG A 84 5.35 3.43 1.91
CA ARG A 84 5.12 2.25 2.74
C ARG A 84 3.66 2.15 3.18
N PHE A 85 3.09 0.96 3.01
CA PHE A 85 1.75 0.58 3.45
C PHE A 85 1.84 -0.77 4.15
N ASP A 86 1.33 -0.88 5.37
CA ASP A 86 1.29 -2.15 6.09
C ASP A 86 0.01 -2.94 5.81
N MET A 87 0.06 -4.26 6.04
CA MET A 87 -1.00 -5.18 5.60
C MET A 87 -1.59 -6.03 6.70
N ASP A 88 -0.90 -6.23 7.82
CA ASP A 88 -1.27 -7.19 8.85
C ASP A 88 -2.43 -6.73 9.75
N ALA A 89 -3.19 -7.70 10.25
CA ALA A 89 -4.24 -7.53 11.23
C ALA A 89 -3.77 -7.96 12.63
N LEU A 90 -4.62 -7.71 13.61
CA LEU A 90 -4.37 -7.99 15.04
C LEU A 90 -5.22 -9.17 15.55
N PRO A 91 -4.73 -9.92 16.56
CA PRO A 91 -5.49 -10.96 17.25
C PRO A 91 -6.53 -10.36 18.21
N VAL A 92 -7.52 -9.67 17.65
CA VAL A 92 -8.58 -8.94 18.37
C VAL A 92 -9.94 -9.45 17.90
N THR A 93 -10.84 -9.75 18.82
CA THR A 93 -12.22 -10.07 18.49
C THR A 93 -12.99 -8.79 18.15
N GLU A 94 -13.56 -8.73 16.96
CA GLU A 94 -14.35 -7.58 16.53
C GLU A 94 -15.75 -7.59 17.17
N ILE A 95 -16.15 -6.43 17.70
CA ILE A 95 -17.48 -6.18 18.28
C ILE A 95 -18.14 -4.91 17.72
N THR A 96 -17.71 -4.46 16.55
CA THR A 96 -18.15 -3.17 15.97
C THR A 96 -19.59 -3.20 15.45
N GLY A 97 -20.10 -4.36 15.03
CA GLY A 97 -21.42 -4.50 14.44
C GLY A 97 -21.59 -3.87 13.05
N VAL A 98 -20.48 -3.52 12.37
CA VAL A 98 -20.54 -2.99 11.01
C VAL A 98 -20.91 -4.08 9.99
N PRO A 99 -21.55 -3.72 8.84
CA PRO A 99 -21.95 -4.71 7.83
C PRO A 99 -20.82 -5.50 7.18
N PHE A 100 -19.58 -5.05 7.33
CA PHE A 100 -18.36 -5.66 6.81
C PHE A 100 -17.45 -6.15 7.93
N THR A 101 -18.02 -6.64 9.03
CA THR A 101 -17.31 -7.25 10.16
C THR A 101 -16.40 -8.39 9.70
N SER A 102 -15.27 -8.57 10.39
CA SER A 102 -14.34 -9.68 10.17
C SER A 102 -15.06 -11.04 10.12
N GLN A 103 -14.76 -11.82 9.12
CA GLN A 103 -15.23 -13.20 8.98
C GLN A 103 -14.26 -14.23 9.60
N THR A 104 -13.16 -13.75 10.18
CA THR A 104 -12.16 -14.58 10.86
C THR A 104 -12.27 -14.36 12.36
N PRO A 105 -12.89 -15.29 13.13
CA PRO A 105 -13.06 -15.12 14.58
C PRO A 105 -11.74 -14.86 15.29
N GLY A 106 -11.72 -13.83 16.16
CA GLY A 106 -10.54 -13.46 16.93
C GLY A 106 -9.45 -12.69 16.19
N ILE A 107 -9.69 -12.30 14.93
CA ILE A 107 -8.76 -11.48 14.13
C ILE A 107 -9.53 -10.28 13.56
N MET A 108 -8.94 -9.09 13.65
CA MET A 108 -9.54 -7.84 13.17
C MET A 108 -8.47 -6.86 12.69
N HIS A 109 -8.74 -6.11 11.64
CA HIS A 109 -7.98 -4.90 11.32
C HIS A 109 -8.32 -3.76 12.29
N ALA A 110 -7.78 -3.83 13.52
CA ALA A 110 -8.05 -2.85 14.57
C ALA A 110 -7.10 -1.63 14.53
N CYS A 111 -6.03 -1.69 13.73
CA CYS A 111 -5.07 -0.59 13.55
C CYS A 111 -5.27 0.20 12.24
N GLY A 112 -6.14 -0.26 11.34
CA GLY A 112 -6.46 0.45 10.10
C GLY A 112 -5.59 0.07 8.90
N HIS A 113 -4.82 -1.02 8.98
CA HIS A 113 -3.95 -1.47 7.89
C HIS A 113 -4.73 -1.93 6.64
N ASP A 114 -5.99 -2.34 6.77
CA ASP A 114 -6.94 -2.53 5.68
C ASP A 114 -7.11 -1.25 4.84
N GLY A 115 -7.22 -0.10 5.50
CA GLY A 115 -7.27 1.21 4.86
C GLY A 115 -5.92 1.61 4.24
N HIS A 116 -4.81 1.35 4.92
CA HIS A 116 -3.47 1.64 4.39
C HIS A 116 -3.20 0.84 3.11
N THR A 117 -3.51 -0.46 3.10
CA THR A 117 -3.39 -1.33 1.92
C THR A 117 -4.24 -0.82 0.76
N ALA A 118 -5.51 -0.50 1.01
CA ALA A 118 -6.42 0.03 -0.02
C ALA A 118 -5.92 1.37 -0.58
N ILE A 119 -5.44 2.28 0.28
CA ILE A 119 -4.84 3.56 -0.14
C ILE A 119 -3.60 3.30 -1.01
N GLY A 120 -2.72 2.37 -0.62
CA GLY A 120 -1.54 2.02 -1.39
C GLY A 120 -1.87 1.53 -2.80
N MET A 121 -2.92 0.71 -2.96
CA MET A 121 -3.41 0.26 -4.26
C MET A 121 -3.95 1.43 -5.10
N GLY A 122 -4.68 2.35 -4.49
CA GLY A 122 -5.17 3.56 -5.16
C GLY A 122 -4.06 4.51 -5.57
N VAL A 123 -3.05 4.69 -4.71
CA VAL A 123 -1.84 5.47 -5.02
C VAL A 123 -1.10 4.88 -6.22
N ALA A 124 -0.93 3.57 -6.29
CA ALA A 124 -0.34 2.89 -7.44
C ALA A 124 -1.08 3.24 -8.75
N GLN A 125 -2.41 3.16 -8.72
CA GLN A 125 -3.25 3.48 -9.88
C GLN A 125 -3.12 4.95 -10.32
N LEU A 126 -3.07 5.89 -9.37
CA LEU A 126 -2.88 7.31 -9.67
C LEU A 126 -1.48 7.58 -10.24
N LEU A 127 -0.44 6.99 -9.67
CA LEU A 127 0.93 7.15 -10.15
C LEU A 127 1.10 6.62 -11.57
N VAL A 128 0.53 5.45 -11.89
CA VAL A 128 0.56 4.91 -13.25
C VAL A 128 -0.21 5.80 -14.22
N LYS A 129 -1.38 6.29 -13.83
CA LYS A 129 -2.18 7.23 -14.64
C LYS A 129 -1.43 8.53 -14.96
N HIS A 130 -0.64 9.03 -13.99
CA HIS A 130 0.07 10.31 -14.09
C HIS A 130 1.58 10.16 -14.33
N ARG A 131 2.04 8.98 -14.77
CA ARG A 131 3.47 8.68 -14.89
C ARG A 131 4.22 9.62 -15.84
N ALA A 132 3.55 10.23 -16.81
CA ALA A 132 4.13 11.23 -17.70
C ALA A 132 4.58 12.51 -16.97
N ALA A 133 3.97 12.83 -15.83
CA ALA A 133 4.33 13.97 -14.99
C ALA A 133 5.31 13.59 -13.84
N LEU A 134 5.67 12.31 -13.72
CA LEU A 134 6.56 11.82 -12.68
C LEU A 134 8.03 11.95 -13.14
N GLY A 135 8.81 12.80 -12.45
CA GLY A 135 10.21 13.07 -12.78
C GLY A 135 11.22 12.07 -12.19
N GLY A 136 10.76 11.00 -11.57
CA GLY A 136 11.62 10.01 -10.91
C GLY A 136 10.92 8.67 -10.76
N ARG A 137 11.25 7.95 -9.69
CA ARG A 137 10.68 6.64 -9.37
C ARG A 137 9.95 6.65 -8.05
N VAL A 138 8.88 5.87 -7.96
CA VAL A 138 8.20 5.58 -6.70
C VAL A 138 8.24 4.08 -6.45
N LYS A 139 8.91 3.68 -5.37
CA LYS A 139 8.92 2.31 -4.87
C LYS A 139 7.76 2.13 -3.91
N LEU A 140 6.78 1.34 -4.31
CA LEU A 140 5.62 0.97 -3.50
C LEU A 140 5.98 -0.27 -2.68
N VAL A 141 5.85 -0.18 -1.37
CA VAL A 141 6.20 -1.24 -0.43
C VAL A 141 4.99 -1.57 0.42
N PHE A 142 4.43 -2.75 0.21
CA PHE A 142 3.37 -3.30 1.05
C PHE A 142 4.02 -4.21 2.07
N GLN A 143 4.10 -3.72 3.32
CA GLN A 143 4.86 -4.32 4.40
C GLN A 143 4.01 -5.32 5.19
N PRO A 144 4.50 -6.55 5.42
CA PRO A 144 3.87 -7.48 6.33
C PRO A 144 4.27 -7.19 7.79
N ALA A 145 3.53 -7.77 8.73
CA ALA A 145 3.95 -8.00 10.13
C ALA A 145 4.49 -6.74 10.83
N GLU A 146 3.78 -5.62 10.73
CA GLU A 146 4.13 -4.37 11.40
C GLU A 146 3.96 -4.53 12.93
N GLU A 147 2.89 -5.22 13.36
CA GLU A 147 2.44 -5.37 14.74
C GLU A 147 3.36 -6.31 15.56
N GLY A 148 4.60 -5.87 15.76
CA GLY A 148 5.56 -6.49 16.69
C GLY A 148 6.41 -7.64 16.13
N LEU A 149 6.16 -8.17 14.94
CA LEU A 149 6.92 -9.28 14.35
C LEU A 149 8.11 -8.84 13.49
N GLY A 150 8.29 -7.53 13.27
CA GLY A 150 9.47 -6.97 12.63
C GLY A 150 9.51 -7.13 11.11
N GLY A 151 8.37 -7.03 10.44
CA GLY A 151 8.26 -7.18 8.98
C GLY A 151 9.13 -6.19 8.21
N ALA A 152 9.25 -4.93 8.66
CA ALA A 152 10.16 -3.97 8.05
C ALA A 152 11.62 -4.46 8.07
N ARG A 153 12.07 -5.01 9.21
CA ARG A 153 13.42 -5.57 9.33
C ARG A 153 13.64 -6.73 8.37
N ALA A 154 12.65 -7.61 8.24
CA ALA A 154 12.72 -8.74 7.30
C ALA A 154 12.80 -8.24 5.86
N MET A 155 11.99 -7.26 5.45
CA MET A 155 12.05 -6.68 4.11
C MET A 155 13.40 -5.98 3.83
N ILE A 156 13.96 -5.29 4.83
CA ILE A 156 15.29 -4.65 4.70
C ILE A 156 16.37 -5.72 4.51
N ALA A 157 16.31 -6.81 5.27
CA ALA A 157 17.24 -7.94 5.11
C ALA A 157 17.15 -8.58 3.71
N ASP A 158 15.96 -8.58 3.10
CA ASP A 158 15.72 -9.06 1.74
C ASP A 158 16.01 -7.99 0.65
N GLY A 159 16.61 -6.86 1.03
CA GLY A 159 17.10 -5.84 0.08
C GLY A 159 16.04 -4.86 -0.43
N VAL A 160 14.92 -4.66 0.27
CA VAL A 160 13.89 -3.69 -0.16
C VAL A 160 14.42 -2.26 -0.30
N MET A 161 15.52 -1.92 0.40
CA MET A 161 16.17 -0.61 0.33
C MET A 161 17.19 -0.51 -0.83
N ASP A 162 17.42 -1.60 -1.57
CA ASP A 162 18.35 -1.65 -2.69
C ASP A 162 17.59 -1.58 -4.03
N ASN A 163 18.28 -1.24 -5.09
CA ASN A 163 17.89 -1.35 -6.50
C ASN A 163 16.43 -0.98 -6.86
N PRO A 164 16.08 0.30 -6.87
CA PRO A 164 16.86 1.49 -6.57
C PRO A 164 16.84 1.85 -5.09
N THR A 165 17.93 2.42 -4.58
CA THR A 165 18.00 2.94 -3.21
C THR A 165 17.11 4.18 -3.09
N PRO A 166 16.16 4.23 -2.16
CA PRO A 166 15.31 5.40 -1.99
C PRO A 166 16.06 6.57 -1.36
N SER A 167 15.85 7.78 -1.87
CA SER A 167 16.35 9.02 -1.31
C SER A 167 15.47 9.58 -0.19
N ALA A 168 14.22 9.15 -0.16
CA ALA A 168 13.24 9.49 0.89
C ALA A 168 12.23 8.36 1.05
N ALA A 169 11.66 8.25 2.25
CA ALA A 169 10.60 7.28 2.55
C ALA A 169 9.44 7.97 3.27
N PHE A 170 8.22 7.58 2.92
CA PHE A 170 7.00 8.06 3.55
C PHE A 170 6.11 6.88 3.92
N GLY A 171 5.45 6.99 5.06
CA GLY A 171 4.36 6.14 5.50
C GLY A 171 3.17 7.00 5.92
N LEU A 172 1.98 6.44 5.85
CA LEU A 172 0.79 7.04 6.40
C LEU A 172 0.26 6.18 7.56
N HIS A 173 -0.53 6.79 8.43
CA HIS A 173 -1.28 6.06 9.44
C HIS A 173 -2.67 6.69 9.62
N LEU A 174 -3.72 5.87 9.56
CA LEU A 174 -5.07 6.27 9.91
C LEU A 174 -5.18 6.39 11.44
N TRP A 175 -5.71 7.50 11.93
CA TRP A 175 -5.79 7.78 13.36
C TRP A 175 -7.18 8.22 13.77
N SER A 176 -7.84 7.44 14.62
CA SER A 176 -9.24 7.67 15.00
C SER A 176 -9.48 8.89 15.91
N ARG A 177 -8.40 9.45 16.49
CA ARG A 177 -8.48 10.56 17.46
C ARG A 177 -8.01 11.90 16.93
N LEU A 178 -7.64 11.97 15.65
CA LEU A 178 -7.34 13.24 14.99
C LEU A 178 -8.60 13.77 14.31
N PRO A 179 -8.83 15.12 14.33
CA PRO A 179 -9.98 15.73 13.69
C PRO A 179 -9.92 15.64 12.16
#